data_afd34e963f6de3f0b7c70299e505bcec
#
_entry.id   afd34e963f6de3f0b7c70299e505bcec
#
_cell.length_a   1.000
_cell.length_b   1.000
_cell.length_c   1.000
_cell.angle_alpha   90.00
_cell.angle_beta   90.00
_cell.angle_gamma   90.00
#
_symmetry.space_group_name_H-M   'P 1'
#
loop_
_entity.id
_entity.type
_entity.pdbx_description
1 polymer ?
#
loop_
_entity_poly.entity_id
_entity_poly.type
_entity_poly.pdbx_seq_one_letter_code
_entity_poly.pdbx_strand_id
1 'polypeptide(L)'
;FGVYAINYLWAPIIDRIRIPWLTKKIGHRRGWIVAMQFIILVSLVCWSVVDPTANLGLVITIGLIIAIASATQDITVDALRIEQIGENEGKSMQAGAAMAVVGWWTGYKLGGVVALNAAEYFQQAGIENYWQTTFLVLGVIVIACNIGLMFVHESQPTERQIAQRQTDQMIEEKLRSSGVITKIIAWISGTIG
;
A
#
# COMPACT_ATOMS: atom_id res chain seq x y z
N PHE A 1 -10.94 4.40 -10.25
CA PHE A 1 -9.95 4.12 -11.31
C PHE A 1 -8.94 5.26 -11.48
N GLY A 2 -9.31 6.56 -11.37
CA GLY A 2 -8.39 7.68 -11.58
C GLY A 2 -7.15 7.67 -10.68
N VAL A 3 -7.31 7.36 -9.39
CA VAL A 3 -6.20 7.28 -8.42
C VAL A 3 -5.17 6.22 -8.85
N TYR A 4 -5.63 5.06 -9.33
CA TYR A 4 -4.75 4.00 -9.82
C TYR A 4 -4.05 4.33 -11.14
N ALA A 5 -4.64 5.18 -11.97
CA ALA A 5 -4.04 5.60 -13.23
C ALA A 5 -2.87 6.57 -13.03
N ILE A 6 -2.86 7.35 -11.95
CA ILE A 6 -1.84 8.36 -11.68
C ILE A 6 -0.88 7.97 -10.55
N ASN A 7 -1.01 6.75 -10.00
CA ASN A 7 -0.20 6.29 -8.86
C ASN A 7 1.31 6.26 -9.15
N TYR A 8 1.70 6.10 -10.41
CA TYR A 8 3.10 6.14 -10.84
C TYR A 8 3.80 7.48 -10.56
N LEU A 9 3.03 8.58 -10.42
CA LEU A 9 3.60 9.91 -10.15
C LEU A 9 4.25 9.99 -8.75
N TRP A 10 3.73 9.25 -7.78
CA TRP A 10 4.31 9.26 -6.43
C TRP A 10 5.12 8.00 -6.10
N ALA A 11 5.24 7.04 -7.03
CA ALA A 11 6.08 5.87 -6.83
C ALA A 11 7.55 6.23 -6.47
N PRO A 12 8.22 7.20 -7.14
CA PRO A 12 9.57 7.62 -6.77
C PRO A 12 9.65 8.24 -5.36
N ILE A 13 8.56 8.83 -4.90
CA ILE A 13 8.48 9.42 -3.54
C ILE A 13 8.48 8.30 -2.50
N ILE A 14 7.73 7.23 -2.72
CA ILE A 14 7.67 6.05 -1.84
C ILE A 14 9.04 5.38 -1.75
N ASP A 15 9.76 5.28 -2.87
CA ASP A 15 11.09 4.68 -2.92
C ASP A 15 12.12 5.44 -2.10
N ARG A 16 11.99 6.76 -2.01
CA ARG A 16 12.93 7.64 -1.30
C ARG A 16 12.57 7.89 0.15
N ILE A 17 11.28 8.02 0.46
CA ILE A 17 10.85 8.31 1.82
C ILE A 17 10.84 7.03 2.65
N ARG A 18 11.67 6.99 3.68
CA ARG A 18 11.70 5.91 4.67
C ARG A 18 10.87 6.31 5.88
N ILE A 19 10.00 5.42 6.34
CA ILE A 19 9.30 5.59 7.61
C ILE A 19 10.26 5.15 8.71
N PRO A 20 10.93 6.07 9.45
CA PRO A 20 12.16 5.77 10.19
C PRO A 20 11.97 4.68 11.26
N TRP A 21 10.81 4.59 11.87
CA TRP A 21 10.51 3.61 12.92
C TRP A 21 10.15 2.22 12.35
N LEU A 22 9.29 2.18 11.33
CA LEU A 22 8.87 0.91 10.69
C LEU A 22 10.01 0.31 9.86
N THR A 23 10.72 1.12 9.08
CA THR A 23 11.82 0.65 8.23
C THR A 23 12.92 -0.04 9.02
N LYS A 24 13.21 0.44 10.25
CA LYS A 24 14.22 -0.20 11.11
C LYS A 24 13.80 -1.57 11.64
N LYS A 25 12.49 -1.80 11.84
CA LYS A 25 11.97 -3.03 12.45
C LYS A 25 11.62 -4.13 11.44
N ILE A 26 11.00 -3.74 10.33
CA ILE A 26 10.36 -4.70 9.41
C ILE A 26 10.78 -4.54 7.95
N GLY A 27 11.72 -3.63 7.65
CA GLY A 27 12.17 -3.35 6.30
C GLY A 27 11.45 -2.16 5.65
N HIS A 28 11.99 -1.67 4.51
CA HIS A 28 11.49 -0.46 3.87
C HIS A 28 10.12 -0.70 3.20
N ARG A 29 10.01 -1.72 2.34
CA ARG A 29 8.79 -2.03 1.59
C ARG A 29 7.68 -2.50 2.52
N ARG A 30 8.00 -3.42 3.42
CA ARG A 30 7.03 -3.93 4.40
C ARG A 30 6.53 -2.82 5.33
N GLY A 31 7.41 -1.88 5.71
CA GLY A 31 7.02 -0.72 6.50
C GLY A 31 5.94 0.13 5.82
N TRP A 32 6.08 0.40 4.51
CA TRP A 32 5.07 1.10 3.74
C TRP A 32 3.77 0.32 3.61
N ILE A 33 3.84 -1.00 3.32
CA ILE A 33 2.65 -1.86 3.23
C ILE A 33 1.87 -1.83 4.55
N VAL A 34 2.54 -2.02 5.69
CA VAL A 34 1.89 -2.00 7.02
C VAL A 34 1.29 -0.63 7.34
N ALA A 35 1.98 0.47 6.98
CA ALA A 35 1.45 1.82 7.17
C ALA A 35 0.18 2.06 6.35
N MET A 36 0.16 1.68 5.08
CA MET A 36 -1.02 1.81 4.22
C MET A 36 -2.17 0.92 4.71
N GLN A 37 -1.88 -0.29 5.14
CA GLN A 37 -2.88 -1.19 5.75
C GLN A 37 -3.49 -0.59 7.02
N PHE A 38 -2.68 0.06 7.84
CA PHE A 38 -3.18 0.75 9.05
C PHE A 38 -4.14 1.89 8.68
N ILE A 39 -3.82 2.68 7.65
CA ILE A 39 -4.70 3.74 7.15
C ILE A 39 -6.02 3.13 6.63
N ILE A 40 -5.97 2.03 5.88
CA ILE A 40 -7.16 1.34 5.38
C ILE A 40 -8.02 0.83 6.55
N LEU A 41 -7.41 0.21 7.57
CA LEU A 41 -8.13 -0.27 8.75
C LEU A 41 -8.83 0.86 9.52
N VAL A 42 -8.13 1.96 9.78
CA VAL A 42 -8.72 3.14 10.42
C VAL A 42 -9.88 3.68 9.58
N SER A 43 -9.72 3.75 8.27
CA SER A 43 -10.78 4.21 7.36
C SER A 43 -11.99 3.29 7.35
N LEU A 44 -11.81 1.96 7.42
CA LEU A 44 -12.92 1.00 7.54
C LEU A 44 -13.67 1.16 8.88
N VAL A 45 -12.94 1.39 9.97
CA VAL A 45 -13.56 1.69 11.27
C VAL A 45 -14.34 3.00 11.21
N CYS A 46 -13.79 4.05 10.56
CA CYS A 46 -14.52 5.29 10.33
C CYS A 46 -15.81 5.07 9.54
N TRP A 47 -15.77 4.25 8.48
CA TRP A 47 -16.99 3.88 7.74
C TRP A 47 -18.01 3.10 8.58
N SER A 48 -17.57 2.32 9.56
CA SER A 48 -18.47 1.61 10.45
C SER A 48 -19.28 2.52 11.39
N VAL A 49 -18.84 3.77 11.56
CA VAL A 49 -19.47 4.75 12.48
C VAL A 49 -20.26 5.83 11.71
N VAL A 50 -19.92 6.06 10.44
CA VAL A 50 -20.55 7.12 9.62
C VAL A 50 -21.84 6.64 9.00
N ASP A 51 -22.92 7.44 9.14
CA ASP A 51 -24.17 7.21 8.41
C ASP A 51 -24.03 7.73 6.96
N PRO A 52 -24.13 6.84 5.95
CA PRO A 52 -23.99 7.21 4.55
C PRO A 52 -25.09 8.18 4.05
N THR A 53 -26.27 8.12 4.66
CA THR A 53 -27.42 8.94 4.25
C THR A 53 -27.30 10.37 4.75
N ALA A 54 -26.68 10.58 5.92
CA ALA A 54 -26.51 11.88 6.52
C ALA A 54 -25.27 12.63 6.03
N ASN A 55 -24.17 11.91 5.70
CA ASN A 55 -22.85 12.50 5.45
C ASN A 55 -22.15 11.92 4.21
N LEU A 56 -22.79 12.00 3.04
CA LEU A 56 -22.25 11.48 1.78
C LEU A 56 -20.84 12.03 1.45
N GLY A 57 -20.58 13.32 1.71
CA GLY A 57 -19.25 13.92 1.48
C GLY A 57 -18.14 13.26 2.31
N LEU A 58 -18.44 12.94 3.57
CA LEU A 58 -17.49 12.25 4.45
C LEU A 58 -17.22 10.81 3.97
N VAL A 59 -18.26 10.10 3.54
CA VAL A 59 -18.14 8.74 2.98
C VAL A 59 -17.25 8.74 1.73
N ILE A 60 -17.45 9.70 0.84
CA ILE A 60 -16.62 9.87 -0.37
C ILE A 60 -15.16 10.18 0.00
N THR A 61 -14.94 11.05 0.98
CA THR A 61 -13.59 11.41 1.44
C THR A 61 -12.85 10.22 2.03
N ILE A 62 -13.49 9.43 2.88
CA ILE A 62 -12.91 8.20 3.44
C ILE A 62 -12.63 7.20 2.31
N GLY A 63 -13.54 7.04 1.35
CA GLY A 63 -13.34 6.19 0.18
C GLY A 63 -12.13 6.62 -0.67
N LEU A 64 -11.90 7.92 -0.82
CA LEU A 64 -10.73 8.44 -1.52
C LEU A 64 -9.44 8.14 -0.76
N ILE A 65 -9.44 8.28 0.57
CA ILE A 65 -8.29 7.91 1.41
C ILE A 65 -7.96 6.42 1.27
N ILE A 66 -8.97 5.54 1.30
CA ILE A 66 -8.78 4.10 1.08
C ILE A 66 -8.20 3.84 -0.32
N ALA A 67 -8.72 4.51 -1.36
CA ALA A 67 -8.24 4.34 -2.73
C ALA A 67 -6.78 4.77 -2.89
N ILE A 68 -6.37 5.88 -2.27
CA ILE A 68 -4.97 6.35 -2.30
C ILE A 68 -4.07 5.37 -1.53
N ALA A 69 -4.47 4.93 -0.35
CA ALA A 69 -3.71 3.99 0.45
C ALA A 69 -3.56 2.64 -0.26
N SER A 70 -4.63 2.13 -0.86
CA SER A 70 -4.63 0.88 -1.63
C SER A 70 -3.74 0.98 -2.88
N ALA A 71 -3.85 2.06 -3.66
CA ALA A 71 -3.00 2.27 -4.83
C ALA A 71 -1.50 2.39 -4.45
N THR A 72 -1.20 3.03 -3.33
CA THR A 72 0.17 3.12 -2.79
C THR A 72 0.68 1.75 -2.34
N GLN A 73 -0.18 0.96 -1.72
CA GLN A 73 0.15 -0.41 -1.31
C GLN A 73 0.45 -1.29 -2.52
N ASP A 74 -0.34 -1.22 -3.60
CA ASP A 74 -0.13 -2.02 -4.82
C ASP A 74 1.26 -1.76 -5.42
N ILE A 75 1.68 -0.50 -5.55
CA ILE A 75 3.03 -0.14 -6.00
C ILE A 75 4.10 -0.78 -5.10
N THR A 76 3.91 -0.71 -3.78
CA THR A 76 4.89 -1.21 -2.82
C THR A 76 4.98 -2.73 -2.84
N VAL A 77 3.84 -3.43 -3.01
CA VAL A 77 3.78 -4.89 -3.16
C VAL A 77 4.46 -5.33 -4.45
N ASP A 78 4.22 -4.63 -5.56
CA ASP A 78 4.86 -4.91 -6.84
C ASP A 78 6.38 -4.72 -6.77
N ALA A 79 6.84 -3.65 -6.14
CA ALA A 79 8.26 -3.42 -5.90
C ALA A 79 8.88 -4.51 -5.02
N LEU A 80 8.21 -4.91 -3.92
CA LEU A 80 8.65 -6.01 -3.07
C LEU A 80 8.77 -7.32 -3.84
N ARG A 81 7.79 -7.64 -4.71
CA ARG A 81 7.81 -8.83 -5.56
C ARG A 81 9.00 -8.83 -6.52
N ILE A 82 9.27 -7.70 -7.19
CA ILE A 82 10.39 -7.56 -8.11
C ILE A 82 11.72 -7.74 -7.37
N GLU A 83 11.86 -7.15 -6.20
CA GLU A 83 13.04 -7.29 -5.36
C GLU A 83 13.28 -8.73 -4.89
N GLN A 84 12.21 -9.49 -4.61
CA GLN A 84 12.32 -10.88 -4.14
C GLN A 84 12.67 -11.87 -5.25
N ILE A 85 12.17 -11.66 -6.47
CA ILE A 85 12.42 -12.59 -7.59
C ILE A 85 13.81 -12.35 -8.20
N GLY A 86 14.29 -11.11 -8.18
CA GLY A 86 15.55 -10.72 -8.81
C GLY A 86 15.43 -10.50 -10.33
N GLU A 87 16.30 -9.63 -10.86
CA GLU A 87 16.21 -9.18 -12.26
C GLU A 87 16.67 -10.26 -13.28
N ASN A 88 17.44 -11.25 -12.85
CA ASN A 88 18.04 -12.25 -13.76
C ASN A 88 17.16 -13.48 -14.01
N GLU A 89 16.01 -13.58 -13.35
CA GLU A 89 15.10 -14.73 -13.44
C GLU A 89 13.84 -14.42 -14.25
N GLY A 90 13.98 -14.19 -15.56
CA GLY A 90 12.87 -13.77 -16.43
C GLY A 90 11.64 -14.69 -16.37
N LYS A 91 11.81 -16.02 -16.22
CA LYS A 91 10.68 -16.97 -16.07
C LYS A 91 9.98 -16.82 -14.73
N SER A 92 10.74 -16.66 -13.65
CA SER A 92 10.21 -16.43 -12.30
C SER A 92 9.49 -15.08 -12.21
N MET A 93 9.99 -14.05 -12.90
CA MET A 93 9.35 -12.74 -12.99
C MET A 93 7.99 -12.84 -13.69
N GLN A 94 7.88 -13.56 -14.80
CA GLN A 94 6.62 -13.78 -15.51
C GLN A 94 5.62 -14.56 -14.65
N ALA A 95 6.07 -15.61 -13.96
CA ALA A 95 5.23 -16.39 -13.04
C ALA A 95 4.73 -15.51 -11.88
N GLY A 96 5.61 -14.70 -11.29
CA GLY A 96 5.25 -13.75 -10.25
C GLY A 96 4.22 -12.70 -10.69
N ALA A 97 4.34 -12.19 -11.93
CA ALA A 97 3.36 -11.28 -12.51
C ALA A 97 2.00 -11.96 -12.73
N ALA A 98 1.99 -13.21 -13.26
CA ALA A 98 0.77 -13.98 -13.43
C ALA A 98 0.07 -14.26 -12.08
N MET A 99 0.82 -14.65 -11.05
CA MET A 99 0.29 -14.86 -9.70
C MET A 99 -0.28 -13.59 -9.09
N ALA A 100 0.31 -12.41 -9.33
CA ALA A 100 -0.22 -11.14 -8.88
C ALA A 100 -1.58 -10.84 -9.54
N VAL A 101 -1.72 -11.08 -10.84
CA VAL A 101 -3.00 -10.91 -11.54
C VAL A 101 -4.06 -11.86 -11.00
N VAL A 102 -3.71 -13.15 -10.80
CA VAL A 102 -4.61 -14.14 -10.20
C VAL A 102 -5.02 -13.71 -8.79
N GLY A 103 -4.07 -13.27 -7.96
CA GLY A 103 -4.32 -12.79 -6.62
C GLY A 103 -5.25 -11.56 -6.60
N TRP A 104 -5.03 -10.61 -7.50
CA TRP A 104 -5.86 -9.41 -7.65
C TRP A 104 -7.31 -9.76 -8.03
N TRP A 105 -7.51 -10.57 -9.08
CA TRP A 105 -8.84 -11.00 -9.51
C TRP A 105 -9.55 -11.83 -8.45
N THR A 106 -8.83 -12.73 -7.79
CA THR A 106 -9.39 -13.58 -6.73
C THR A 106 -9.79 -12.73 -5.53
N GLY A 107 -8.92 -11.84 -5.07
CA GLY A 107 -9.19 -10.94 -3.95
C GLY A 107 -10.36 -10.02 -4.22
N TYR A 108 -10.43 -9.42 -5.41
CA TYR A 108 -11.55 -8.56 -5.82
C TYR A 108 -12.89 -9.31 -5.81
N LYS A 109 -12.94 -10.51 -6.43
CA LYS A 109 -14.18 -11.30 -6.50
C LYS A 109 -14.55 -11.87 -5.15
N LEU A 110 -13.64 -12.50 -4.43
CA LEU A 110 -13.92 -13.06 -3.10
C LEU A 110 -14.29 -11.98 -2.10
N GLY A 111 -13.58 -10.86 -2.10
CA GLY A 111 -13.90 -9.73 -1.24
C GLY A 111 -15.30 -9.18 -1.48
N GLY A 112 -15.70 -9.03 -2.74
CA GLY A 112 -17.06 -8.62 -3.11
C GLY A 112 -18.13 -9.64 -2.67
N VAL A 113 -17.89 -10.92 -2.92
CA VAL A 113 -18.81 -12.00 -2.50
C VAL A 113 -18.95 -12.04 -0.98
N VAL A 114 -17.84 -11.98 -0.24
CA VAL A 114 -17.85 -11.97 1.23
C VAL A 114 -18.61 -10.76 1.76
N ALA A 115 -18.33 -9.56 1.21
CA ALA A 115 -19.00 -8.33 1.63
C ALA A 115 -20.51 -8.38 1.44
N LEU A 116 -20.97 -8.82 0.25
CA LEU A 116 -22.40 -8.86 -0.08
C LEU A 116 -23.13 -9.94 0.74
N ASN A 117 -22.58 -11.15 0.85
CA ASN A 117 -23.19 -12.22 1.64
C ASN A 117 -23.21 -11.88 3.14
N ALA A 118 -22.16 -11.25 3.67
CA ALA A 118 -22.15 -10.79 5.06
C ALA A 118 -23.23 -9.72 5.30
N ALA A 119 -23.35 -8.74 4.39
CA ALA A 119 -24.36 -7.70 4.49
C ALA A 119 -25.77 -8.29 4.44
N GLU A 120 -26.04 -9.22 3.51
CA GLU A 120 -27.33 -9.92 3.40
C GLU A 120 -27.65 -10.73 4.66
N TYR A 121 -26.67 -11.49 5.17
CA TYR A 121 -26.84 -12.26 6.41
C TYR A 121 -27.18 -11.38 7.60
N PHE A 122 -26.47 -10.26 7.80
CA PHE A 122 -26.73 -9.34 8.89
C PHE A 122 -28.07 -8.61 8.73
N GLN A 123 -28.48 -8.30 7.51
CA GLN A 123 -29.78 -7.72 7.21
C GLN A 123 -30.91 -8.70 7.56
N GLN A 124 -30.81 -9.98 7.18
CA GLN A 124 -31.79 -11.03 7.50
C GLN A 124 -31.80 -11.32 9.01
N ALA A 125 -30.71 -11.18 9.71
CA ALA A 125 -30.61 -11.29 11.16
C ALA A 125 -31.23 -10.10 11.92
N GLY A 126 -31.76 -9.09 11.21
CA GLY A 126 -32.44 -7.94 11.82
C GLY A 126 -31.48 -6.90 12.40
N ILE A 127 -30.23 -6.88 11.97
CA ILE A 127 -29.25 -5.88 12.40
C ILE A 127 -29.47 -4.60 11.60
N GLU A 128 -29.93 -3.53 12.25
CA GLU A 128 -30.20 -2.24 11.59
C GLU A 128 -28.96 -1.68 10.89
N ASN A 129 -27.78 -1.80 11.51
CA ASN A 129 -26.52 -1.29 11.00
C ASN A 129 -25.69 -2.39 10.27
N TYR A 130 -26.31 -3.15 9.37
CA TYR A 130 -25.69 -4.30 8.71
C TYR A 130 -24.47 -3.93 7.86
N TRP A 131 -24.45 -2.77 7.20
CA TRP A 131 -23.29 -2.30 6.45
C TRP A 131 -22.11 -1.98 7.35
N GLN A 132 -22.33 -1.30 8.47
CA GLN A 132 -21.28 -0.99 9.45
C GLN A 132 -20.66 -2.27 10.02
N THR A 133 -21.52 -3.25 10.35
CA THR A 133 -21.06 -4.57 10.83
C THR A 133 -20.27 -5.30 9.76
N THR A 134 -20.67 -5.22 8.49
CA THR A 134 -19.92 -5.78 7.35
C THR A 134 -18.53 -5.16 7.22
N PHE A 135 -18.40 -3.84 7.35
CA PHE A 135 -17.09 -3.18 7.31
C PHE A 135 -16.17 -3.62 8.45
N LEU A 136 -16.70 -3.89 9.64
CA LEU A 136 -15.91 -4.45 10.74
C LEU A 136 -15.40 -5.86 10.41
N VAL A 137 -16.25 -6.72 9.82
CA VAL A 137 -15.83 -8.07 9.38
C VAL A 137 -14.73 -7.97 8.31
N LEU A 138 -14.87 -7.09 7.33
CA LEU A 138 -13.82 -6.84 6.33
C LEU A 138 -12.53 -6.34 6.99
N GLY A 139 -12.63 -5.49 8.00
CA GLY A 139 -11.48 -5.04 8.80
C GLY A 139 -10.74 -6.20 9.47
N VAL A 140 -11.47 -7.16 10.04
CA VAL A 140 -10.87 -8.38 10.63
C VAL A 140 -10.14 -9.21 9.57
N ILE A 141 -10.73 -9.36 8.38
CA ILE A 141 -10.07 -10.07 7.25
C ILE A 141 -8.78 -9.35 6.85
N VAL A 142 -8.79 -8.02 6.76
CA VAL A 142 -7.60 -7.22 6.45
C VAL A 142 -6.52 -7.42 7.53
N ILE A 143 -6.87 -7.47 8.81
CA ILE A 143 -5.93 -7.77 9.90
C ILE A 143 -5.33 -9.18 9.72
N ALA A 144 -6.13 -10.19 9.42
CA ALA A 144 -5.64 -11.54 9.18
C ALA A 144 -4.66 -11.59 7.99
N CYS A 145 -4.97 -10.88 6.89
CA CYS A 145 -4.05 -10.75 5.74
C CYS A 145 -2.74 -10.05 6.13
N ASN A 146 -2.80 -9.03 6.98
CA ASN A 146 -1.61 -8.34 7.49
C ASN A 146 -0.71 -9.27 8.30
N ILE A 147 -1.30 -10.09 9.17
CA ILE A 147 -0.56 -11.09 9.94
C ILE A 147 0.12 -12.06 8.97
N GLY A 148 -0.59 -12.55 7.94
CA GLY A 148 0.00 -13.38 6.88
C GLY A 148 1.18 -12.71 6.18
N LEU A 149 1.10 -11.42 5.87
CA LEU A 149 2.18 -10.66 5.25
C LEU A 149 3.42 -10.56 6.14
N MET A 150 3.28 -10.54 7.46
CA MET A 150 4.43 -10.50 8.38
C MET A 150 5.31 -11.76 8.32
N PHE A 151 4.80 -12.88 7.83
CA PHE A 151 5.58 -14.10 7.60
C PHE A 151 6.39 -14.06 6.28
N VAL A 152 6.07 -13.16 5.36
CA VAL A 152 6.83 -12.98 4.12
C VAL A 152 8.18 -12.35 4.46
N HIS A 153 9.28 -13.05 4.20
CA HIS A 153 10.63 -12.54 4.48
C HIS A 153 11.07 -11.56 3.38
N GLU A 154 11.61 -10.40 3.78
CA GLU A 154 12.18 -9.44 2.82
C GLU A 154 13.58 -9.93 2.40
N SER A 155 13.84 -9.97 1.09
CA SER A 155 15.14 -10.39 0.55
C SER A 155 16.27 -9.47 1.03
N GLN A 156 17.49 -10.01 1.12
CA GLN A 156 18.68 -9.20 1.35
C GLN A 156 18.81 -8.15 0.22
N PRO A 157 19.21 -6.91 0.55
CA PRO A 157 19.36 -5.88 -0.48
C PRO A 157 20.37 -6.31 -1.55
N THR A 158 19.95 -6.24 -2.80
CA THR A 158 20.80 -6.53 -3.95
C THR A 158 21.98 -5.54 -4.03
N GLU A 159 23.09 -5.95 -4.63
CA GLU A 159 24.29 -5.08 -4.80
C GLU A 159 23.96 -3.72 -5.42
N ARG A 160 23.02 -3.70 -6.40
CA ARG A 160 22.52 -2.45 -6.99
C ARG A 160 21.83 -1.55 -5.97
N GLN A 161 21.00 -2.11 -5.09
CA GLN A 161 20.32 -1.34 -4.03
C GLN A 161 21.34 -0.80 -3.01
N ILE A 162 22.40 -1.55 -2.74
CA ILE A 162 23.49 -1.12 -1.88
C ILE A 162 24.25 0.05 -2.56
N ALA A 163 24.57 -0.08 -3.83
CA ALA A 163 25.24 0.97 -4.62
C ALA A 163 24.36 2.24 -4.72
N GLN A 164 23.07 2.08 -4.98
CA GLN A 164 22.13 3.19 -5.03
C GLN A 164 22.00 3.89 -3.68
N ARG A 165 21.94 3.13 -2.57
CA ARG A 165 21.96 3.70 -1.21
C ARG A 165 23.23 4.49 -0.91
N GLN A 166 24.39 4.02 -1.37
CA GLN A 166 25.66 4.74 -1.24
C GLN A 166 25.66 6.03 -2.05
N THR A 167 25.13 5.99 -3.28
CA THR A 167 24.99 7.18 -4.13
C THR A 167 24.03 8.20 -3.51
N ASP A 168 22.88 7.76 -3.02
CA ASP A 168 21.90 8.61 -2.35
C ASP A 168 22.48 9.25 -1.08
N GLN A 169 23.26 8.51 -0.30
CA GLN A 169 23.97 9.05 0.88
C GLN A 169 25.00 10.11 0.50
N MET A 170 25.78 9.88 -0.57
CA MET A 170 26.75 10.88 -1.06
C MET A 170 26.05 12.14 -1.59
N ILE A 171 24.92 12.00 -2.25
CA ILE A 171 24.09 13.13 -2.71
C ILE A 171 23.54 13.89 -1.51
N GLU A 172 23.00 13.18 -0.51
CA GLU A 172 22.42 13.78 0.70
C GLU A 172 23.48 14.52 1.51
N GLU A 173 24.70 14.01 1.58
CA GLU A 173 25.84 14.65 2.25
C GLU A 173 26.29 15.91 1.51
N LYS A 174 26.35 15.88 0.18
CA LYS A 174 26.60 17.06 -0.66
C LYS A 174 25.49 18.12 -0.53
N LEU A 175 24.23 17.68 -0.46
CA LEU A 175 23.07 18.56 -0.30
C LEU A 175 22.98 19.17 1.11
N ARG A 176 23.53 18.50 2.11
CA ARG A 176 23.53 19.01 3.49
C ARG A 176 24.37 20.28 3.64
N SER A 177 25.38 20.43 2.77
CA SER A 177 26.25 21.62 2.70
C SER A 177 25.72 22.73 1.78
N SER A 178 24.65 22.47 1.02
CA SER A 178 24.10 23.39 0.01
C SER A 178 22.84 24.11 0.49
N GLY A 179 22.54 25.27 -0.10
CA GLY A 179 21.35 26.07 0.24
C GLY A 179 20.03 25.35 -0.08
N VAL A 180 18.93 25.82 0.52
CA VAL A 180 17.59 25.21 0.42
C VAL A 180 17.11 25.06 -1.02
N ILE A 181 17.39 26.04 -1.89
CA ILE A 181 16.98 26.04 -3.31
C ILE A 181 17.69 24.91 -4.07
N THR A 182 18.99 24.72 -3.83
CA THR A 182 19.78 23.63 -4.45
C THR A 182 19.25 22.26 -4.02
N LYS A 183 18.78 22.13 -2.77
CA LYS A 183 18.15 20.91 -2.26
C LYS A 183 16.85 20.58 -3.00
N ILE A 184 16.00 21.58 -3.25
CA ILE A 184 14.72 21.41 -3.96
C ILE A 184 14.99 21.03 -5.43
N ILE A 185 15.90 21.72 -6.11
CA ILE A 185 16.24 21.44 -7.51
C ILE A 185 16.83 20.03 -7.66
N ALA A 186 17.76 19.65 -6.79
CA ALA A 186 18.38 18.31 -6.82
C ALA A 186 17.36 17.20 -6.47
N TRP A 187 16.42 17.48 -5.58
CA TRP A 187 15.33 16.57 -5.26
C TRP A 187 14.42 16.35 -6.48
N ILE A 188 14.03 17.42 -7.18
CA ILE A 188 13.19 17.35 -8.41
C ILE A 188 13.96 16.66 -9.53
N SER A 189 15.20 17.05 -9.82
CA SER A 189 16.01 16.45 -10.90
C SER A 189 16.28 14.97 -10.68
N GLY A 190 16.54 14.56 -9.45
CA GLY A 190 16.76 13.17 -9.12
C GLY A 190 15.46 12.33 -9.01
N THR A 191 14.27 12.95 -9.12
CA THR A 191 12.98 12.26 -9.14
C THR A 191 12.51 11.98 -10.58
N ILE A 192 13.03 12.74 -11.56
CA ILE A 192 12.66 12.68 -12.98
C ILE A 192 13.69 11.88 -13.83
N GLY A 193 14.88 11.63 -13.31
CA GLY A 193 15.94 10.83 -13.93
C GLY A 193 16.02 9.44 -13.36
#